data_800c372e5c12523b85a994810e300eb6
#
_entry.id   800c372e5c12523b85a994810e300eb6
#
_cell.length_a   1.000
_cell.length_b   1.000
_cell.length_c   1.000
_cell.angle_alpha   90.00
_cell.angle_beta   90.00
_cell.angle_gamma   90.00
#
_symmetry.space_group_name_H-M   'P 1'
#
loop_
_entity.id
_entity.type
_entity.pdbx_description
1 polymer ?
#
loop_
_entity_poly.entity_id
_entity_poly.type
_entity_poly.pdbx_seq_one_letter_code
_entity_poly.pdbx_strand_id
1 'polypeptide(L)'
;MAITIKKVSTKKELKQFIRFNYKLYKNNPYSVPDLYDDMLNTFNKKKNAAFEFCEADYFLAYKENQIVGRVAAIINNKANQTWNKKEVRFGWIDFIDDPEVSEALIRTVEEWGKERGMTHIQGPLGFTDFDAEGMLIEGYDQLSTMATTYNYPYYPQHMERMGFEKDADWVEYKIYIPDAIPDKHKRISDLIQRKYNLKIKKYSSAKKIARDYGQAIFELMNEAYSPLYGYSALSQRQIDQYVKMYLPILDLRMVTLITDAEDKLIAVGISMPSLSEALQKSHGRLLPFGWYHLLKALFMKRRAKMLDLLLVAVKPEYQNKGVNALLFSDLIPVYQKLGFVFAESNPELELNGKVQAQWEYFKTEQHKRRRAFIKAI
;
A
#
# COMPACT_ATOMS: atom_id res chain seq x y z
N MET A 1 8.42 -34.30 10.33
CA MET A 1 7.85 -34.79 9.04
C MET A 1 8.28 -33.84 7.95
N ALA A 2 8.58 -34.34 6.76
CA ALA A 2 9.16 -33.52 5.70
C ALA A 2 8.16 -32.48 5.17
N ILE A 3 8.62 -31.24 4.96
CA ILE A 3 7.88 -30.18 4.27
C ILE A 3 8.02 -30.41 2.76
N THR A 4 6.89 -30.35 2.05
CA THR A 4 6.87 -30.48 0.58
C THR A 4 6.41 -29.15 -0.02
N ILE A 5 7.21 -28.58 -0.92
CA ILE A 5 6.84 -27.37 -1.65
C ILE A 5 6.24 -27.75 -3.01
N LYS A 6 5.12 -27.15 -3.34
CA LYS A 6 4.46 -27.30 -4.66
C LYS A 6 4.25 -25.95 -5.34
N LYS A 7 4.68 -25.87 -6.59
CA LYS A 7 4.38 -24.74 -7.46
C LYS A 7 2.90 -24.73 -7.81
N VAL A 8 2.28 -23.59 -7.69
CA VAL A 8 0.89 -23.35 -8.08
C VAL A 8 0.79 -23.32 -9.61
N SER A 9 0.07 -24.27 -10.20
CA SER A 9 -0.08 -24.42 -11.65
C SER A 9 -1.52 -24.38 -12.11
N THR A 10 -2.48 -24.57 -11.23
CA THR A 10 -3.91 -24.62 -11.55
C THR A 10 -4.69 -23.50 -10.87
N LYS A 11 -5.86 -23.16 -11.44
CA LYS A 11 -6.81 -22.21 -10.79
C LYS A 11 -7.27 -22.68 -9.41
N LYS A 12 -7.34 -23.98 -9.16
CA LYS A 12 -7.71 -24.56 -7.87
C LYS A 12 -6.61 -24.26 -6.83
N GLU A 13 -5.36 -24.50 -7.19
CA GLU A 13 -4.21 -24.23 -6.32
C GLU A 13 -4.03 -22.72 -6.07
N LEU A 14 -4.25 -21.87 -7.09
CA LEU A 14 -4.25 -20.42 -6.90
C LEU A 14 -5.31 -19.97 -5.88
N LYS A 15 -6.50 -20.54 -5.94
CA LYS A 15 -7.54 -20.28 -4.92
C LYS A 15 -7.12 -20.77 -3.54
N GLN A 16 -6.38 -21.87 -3.43
CA GLN A 16 -5.83 -22.37 -2.17
C GLN A 16 -4.74 -21.43 -1.65
N PHE A 17 -3.84 -20.95 -2.52
CA PHE A 17 -2.82 -19.97 -2.21
C PHE A 17 -3.44 -18.70 -1.59
N ILE A 18 -4.44 -18.12 -2.23
CA ILE A 18 -5.13 -16.93 -1.72
C ILE A 18 -5.81 -17.23 -0.38
N ARG A 19 -6.56 -18.34 -0.30
CA ARG A 19 -7.36 -18.70 0.89
C ARG A 19 -6.53 -19.05 2.11
N PHE A 20 -5.26 -19.39 1.96
CA PHE A 20 -4.41 -19.73 3.10
C PHE A 20 -4.30 -18.55 4.07
N ASN A 21 -4.06 -17.33 3.60
CA ASN A 21 -4.02 -16.12 4.43
C ASN A 21 -5.34 -15.92 5.21
N TYR A 22 -6.50 -15.99 4.54
CA TYR A 22 -7.80 -15.83 5.19
C TYR A 22 -8.06 -16.90 6.27
N LYS A 23 -7.53 -18.11 6.08
CA LYS A 23 -7.63 -19.18 7.07
C LYS A 23 -6.71 -18.93 8.26
N LEU A 24 -5.47 -18.53 8.00
CA LEU A 24 -4.42 -18.30 9.01
C LEU A 24 -4.82 -17.19 9.99
N TYR A 25 -5.40 -16.09 9.46
CA TYR A 25 -5.78 -14.92 10.27
C TYR A 25 -7.28 -14.85 10.62
N LYS A 26 -8.04 -15.91 10.43
CA LYS A 26 -9.51 -15.92 10.58
C LYS A 26 -10.02 -15.30 11.89
N ASN A 27 -9.32 -15.52 12.99
CA ASN A 27 -9.71 -15.06 14.33
C ASN A 27 -8.83 -13.92 14.86
N ASN A 28 -7.98 -13.35 14.02
CA ASN A 28 -7.13 -12.24 14.42
C ASN A 28 -7.91 -10.92 14.32
N PRO A 29 -8.04 -10.14 15.41
CA PRO A 29 -8.82 -8.90 15.41
C PRO A 29 -8.14 -7.73 14.67
N TYR A 30 -6.85 -7.83 14.39
CA TYR A 30 -6.05 -6.76 13.79
C TYR A 30 -5.76 -6.97 12.31
N SER A 31 -5.91 -8.20 11.82
CA SER A 31 -5.74 -8.52 10.42
C SER A 31 -6.95 -8.07 9.60
N VAL A 32 -6.69 -7.45 8.47
CA VAL A 32 -7.69 -7.03 7.48
C VAL A 32 -7.51 -7.86 6.21
N PRO A 33 -8.49 -8.67 5.83
CA PRO A 33 -8.38 -9.48 4.62
C PRO A 33 -8.48 -8.60 3.36
N ASP A 34 -7.66 -8.89 2.37
CA ASP A 34 -7.78 -8.32 1.03
C ASP A 34 -9.14 -8.67 0.40
N LEU A 35 -9.54 -7.91 -0.63
CA LEU A 35 -10.67 -8.32 -1.46
C LEU A 35 -10.28 -9.55 -2.29
N TYR A 36 -11.04 -10.64 -2.12
CA TYR A 36 -10.72 -11.93 -2.74
C TYR A 36 -10.66 -11.88 -4.28
N ASP A 37 -11.55 -11.12 -4.90
CA ASP A 37 -11.58 -10.97 -6.35
C ASP A 37 -10.43 -10.11 -6.87
N ASP A 38 -9.96 -9.14 -6.08
CA ASP A 38 -8.77 -8.35 -6.39
C ASP A 38 -7.51 -9.22 -6.32
N MET A 39 -7.39 -10.09 -5.32
CA MET A 39 -6.29 -11.05 -5.25
C MET A 39 -6.29 -12.01 -6.46
N LEU A 40 -7.46 -12.48 -6.90
CA LEU A 40 -7.55 -13.28 -8.13
C LEU A 40 -7.06 -12.52 -9.38
N ASN A 41 -7.26 -11.22 -9.42
CA ASN A 41 -6.77 -10.37 -10.53
C ASN A 41 -5.27 -10.08 -10.39
N THR A 42 -4.80 -9.78 -9.18
CA THR A 42 -3.38 -9.52 -8.86
C THR A 42 -2.48 -10.69 -9.28
N PHE A 43 -2.89 -11.92 -8.99
CA PHE A 43 -2.11 -13.11 -9.36
C PHE A 43 -2.38 -13.62 -10.79
N ASN A 44 -3.22 -12.97 -11.55
CA ASN A 44 -3.54 -13.37 -12.93
C ASN A 44 -2.62 -12.67 -13.93
N LYS A 45 -1.72 -13.43 -14.56
CA LYS A 45 -0.74 -12.94 -15.56
C LYS A 45 -1.37 -12.16 -16.74
N LYS A 46 -2.63 -12.42 -17.07
CA LYS A 46 -3.32 -11.72 -18.17
C LYS A 46 -3.99 -10.42 -17.73
N LYS A 47 -4.32 -10.30 -16.43
CA LYS A 47 -5.08 -9.16 -15.89
C LYS A 47 -4.18 -8.12 -15.24
N ASN A 48 -3.18 -8.55 -14.48
CA ASN A 48 -2.28 -7.64 -13.81
C ASN A 48 -1.25 -7.06 -14.78
N ALA A 49 -1.27 -5.74 -14.93
CA ALA A 49 -0.37 -5.02 -15.82
C ALA A 49 1.12 -5.12 -15.41
N ALA A 50 1.42 -5.41 -14.14
CA ALA A 50 2.79 -5.58 -13.68
C ALA A 50 3.53 -6.72 -14.41
N PHE A 51 2.81 -7.69 -14.97
CA PHE A 51 3.41 -8.77 -15.78
C PHE A 51 3.98 -8.31 -17.14
N GLU A 52 3.88 -7.04 -17.49
CA GLU A 52 4.63 -6.45 -18.61
C GLU A 52 6.13 -6.41 -18.33
N PHE A 53 6.53 -6.36 -17.05
CA PHE A 53 7.93 -6.25 -16.62
C PHE A 53 8.28 -7.12 -15.41
N CYS A 54 7.31 -7.84 -14.83
CA CYS A 54 7.52 -8.77 -13.73
C CYS A 54 7.40 -10.22 -14.17
N GLU A 55 8.24 -11.07 -13.57
CA GLU A 55 8.08 -12.51 -13.58
C GLU A 55 7.67 -12.98 -12.18
N ALA A 56 6.79 -13.96 -12.10
CA ALA A 56 6.41 -14.53 -10.81
C ALA A 56 5.93 -15.97 -10.91
N ASP A 57 6.23 -16.71 -9.84
CA ASP A 57 5.67 -18.01 -9.54
C ASP A 57 5.22 -18.05 -8.07
N TYR A 58 4.24 -18.90 -7.79
CA TYR A 58 3.62 -19.01 -6.46
C TYR A 58 3.82 -20.43 -5.93
N PHE A 59 4.05 -20.53 -4.63
CA PHE A 59 4.38 -21.80 -3.98
C PHE A 59 3.53 -22.00 -2.72
N LEU A 60 3.16 -23.26 -2.49
CA LEU A 60 2.47 -23.74 -1.29
C LEU A 60 3.34 -24.76 -0.56
N ALA A 61 3.49 -24.56 0.74
CA ALA A 61 4.15 -25.54 1.61
C ALA A 61 3.09 -26.49 2.21
N TYR A 62 3.38 -27.76 2.17
CA TYR A 62 2.54 -28.83 2.71
C TYR A 62 3.27 -29.60 3.81
N LYS A 63 2.56 -29.90 4.90
CA LYS A 63 2.94 -30.85 5.94
C LYS A 63 1.75 -31.79 6.14
N GLU A 64 1.95 -33.11 6.02
CA GLU A 64 0.84 -34.09 6.15
C GLU A 64 -0.38 -33.79 5.24
N ASN A 65 -0.15 -33.42 4.00
CA ASN A 65 -1.20 -33.03 3.05
C ASN A 65 -1.99 -31.76 3.44
N GLN A 66 -1.61 -31.07 4.50
CA GLN A 66 -2.20 -29.77 4.87
C GLN A 66 -1.33 -28.63 4.38
N ILE A 67 -1.95 -27.56 3.88
CA ILE A 67 -1.24 -26.35 3.52
C ILE A 67 -0.85 -25.63 4.82
N VAL A 68 0.45 -25.42 5.01
CA VAL A 68 1.04 -24.79 6.19
C VAL A 68 1.78 -23.48 5.90
N GLY A 69 1.92 -23.14 4.61
CA GLY A 69 2.52 -21.87 4.20
C GLY A 69 2.35 -21.58 2.72
N ARG A 70 2.63 -20.35 2.35
CA ARG A 70 2.62 -19.85 0.98
C ARG A 70 3.70 -18.80 0.78
N VAL A 71 4.19 -18.63 -0.44
CA VAL A 71 5.07 -17.52 -0.84
C VAL A 71 4.97 -17.28 -2.35
N ALA A 72 5.08 -16.02 -2.77
CA ALA A 72 5.31 -15.64 -4.15
C ALA A 72 6.79 -15.31 -4.36
N ALA A 73 7.42 -15.90 -5.37
CA ALA A 73 8.72 -15.48 -5.88
C ALA A 73 8.47 -14.51 -7.05
N ILE A 74 9.10 -13.33 -7.01
CA ILE A 74 8.83 -12.25 -7.96
C ILE A 74 10.15 -11.60 -8.38
N ILE A 75 10.33 -11.37 -9.67
CA ILE A 75 11.39 -10.48 -10.19
C ILE A 75 10.70 -9.30 -10.85
N ASN A 76 10.97 -8.09 -10.36
CA ASN A 76 10.59 -6.86 -11.04
C ASN A 76 11.78 -6.36 -11.86
N ASN A 77 11.82 -6.73 -13.14
CA ASN A 77 12.92 -6.38 -14.04
C ASN A 77 13.10 -4.87 -14.20
N LYS A 78 11.99 -4.10 -14.13
CA LYS A 78 12.04 -2.64 -14.22
C LYS A 78 12.71 -2.02 -12.98
N ALA A 79 12.34 -2.46 -11.78
CA ALA A 79 12.99 -2.01 -10.55
C ALA A 79 14.46 -2.41 -10.52
N ASN A 80 14.78 -3.68 -10.84
CA ASN A 80 16.16 -4.14 -10.92
C ASN A 80 17.01 -3.31 -11.89
N GLN A 81 16.47 -2.95 -13.05
CA GLN A 81 17.13 -2.09 -14.02
C GLN A 81 17.29 -0.65 -13.49
N THR A 82 16.22 -0.07 -12.93
CA THR A 82 16.23 1.30 -12.41
C THR A 82 17.26 1.49 -11.31
N TRP A 83 17.37 0.53 -10.41
CA TRP A 83 18.24 0.58 -9.24
C TRP A 83 19.57 -0.14 -9.43
N ASN A 84 19.85 -0.68 -10.63
CA ASN A 84 21.03 -1.48 -10.95
C ASN A 84 21.27 -2.64 -9.97
N LYS A 85 20.20 -3.41 -9.72
CA LYS A 85 20.19 -4.52 -8.77
C LYS A 85 19.87 -5.85 -9.46
N LYS A 86 20.16 -6.96 -8.77
CA LYS A 86 19.80 -8.32 -9.17
C LYS A 86 19.09 -9.00 -8.00
N GLU A 87 17.86 -8.59 -7.78
CA GLU A 87 17.07 -8.99 -6.61
C GLU A 87 15.85 -9.81 -7.02
N VAL A 88 15.61 -10.92 -6.32
CA VAL A 88 14.33 -11.62 -6.29
C VAL A 88 13.57 -11.20 -5.05
N ARG A 89 12.30 -10.86 -5.21
CA ARG A 89 11.40 -10.52 -4.11
C ARG A 89 10.69 -11.76 -3.59
N PHE A 90 10.56 -11.92 -2.26
CA PHE A 90 9.55 -12.78 -1.68
C PHE A 90 8.35 -11.91 -1.26
N GLY A 91 7.16 -12.24 -1.76
CA GLY A 91 5.94 -11.51 -1.47
C GLY A 91 4.82 -12.45 -1.01
N TRP A 92 3.76 -11.90 -0.42
CA TRP A 92 2.62 -12.67 0.09
C TRP A 92 3.03 -13.93 0.86
N ILE A 93 4.11 -13.81 1.65
CA ILE A 93 4.60 -14.89 2.49
C ILE A 93 3.73 -15.02 3.73
N ASP A 94 3.18 -16.23 3.92
CA ASP A 94 2.45 -16.58 5.13
C ASP A 94 2.79 -18.01 5.52
N PHE A 95 2.97 -18.26 6.81
CA PHE A 95 3.31 -19.58 7.32
C PHE A 95 2.89 -19.74 8.79
N ILE A 96 2.68 -20.99 9.21
CA ILE A 96 2.50 -21.32 10.63
C ILE A 96 3.83 -21.13 11.37
N ASP A 97 3.80 -21.00 12.70
CA ASP A 97 5.01 -20.88 13.53
C ASP A 97 5.78 -22.21 13.56
N ASP A 98 6.47 -22.48 12.45
CA ASP A 98 7.30 -23.66 12.24
C ASP A 98 8.52 -23.27 11.38
N PRO A 99 9.74 -23.33 11.97
CA PRO A 99 10.98 -23.01 11.27
C PRO A 99 11.22 -23.78 9.97
N GLU A 100 10.90 -25.07 9.96
CA GLU A 100 11.08 -25.89 8.75
C GLU A 100 10.22 -25.38 7.59
N VAL A 101 9.02 -24.84 7.90
CA VAL A 101 8.11 -24.28 6.88
C VAL A 101 8.66 -22.99 6.30
N SER A 102 9.06 -22.04 7.14
CA SER A 102 9.61 -20.75 6.68
C SER A 102 10.91 -20.92 5.90
N GLU A 103 11.81 -21.79 6.37
CA GLU A 103 13.07 -22.10 5.68
C GLU A 103 12.83 -22.76 4.31
N ALA A 104 11.87 -23.70 4.22
CA ALA A 104 11.55 -24.34 2.94
C ALA A 104 10.97 -23.36 1.93
N LEU A 105 10.08 -22.43 2.37
CA LEU A 105 9.51 -21.40 1.52
C LEU A 105 10.59 -20.42 1.01
N ILE A 106 11.43 -19.90 1.91
CA ILE A 106 12.50 -18.96 1.54
C ILE A 106 13.51 -19.61 0.63
N ARG A 107 13.97 -20.82 0.95
CA ARG A 107 14.90 -21.59 0.08
C ARG A 107 14.34 -21.76 -1.33
N THR A 108 13.06 -22.02 -1.46
CA THR A 108 12.41 -22.14 -2.78
C THR A 108 12.51 -20.83 -3.58
N VAL A 109 12.34 -19.66 -2.92
CA VAL A 109 12.50 -18.36 -3.59
C VAL A 109 13.96 -18.10 -3.93
N GLU A 110 14.90 -18.44 -3.04
CA GLU A 110 16.35 -18.34 -3.30
C GLU A 110 16.77 -19.15 -4.53
N GLU A 111 16.36 -20.42 -4.59
CA GLU A 111 16.66 -21.31 -5.72
C GLU A 111 16.05 -20.79 -7.02
N TRP A 112 14.77 -20.38 -6.98
CA TRP A 112 14.07 -19.80 -8.11
C TRP A 112 14.73 -18.50 -8.63
N GLY A 113 15.26 -17.68 -7.71
CA GLY A 113 16.01 -16.46 -8.02
C GLY A 113 17.39 -16.76 -8.63
N LYS A 114 18.15 -17.69 -8.03
CA LYS A 114 19.47 -18.13 -8.55
C LYS A 114 19.41 -18.66 -9.97
N GLU A 115 18.41 -19.48 -10.28
CA GLU A 115 18.15 -19.98 -11.64
C GLU A 115 17.96 -18.86 -12.68
N ARG A 116 17.59 -17.64 -12.22
CA ARG A 116 17.36 -16.45 -13.04
C ARG A 116 18.45 -15.39 -12.90
N GLY A 117 19.58 -15.75 -12.30
CA GLY A 117 20.75 -14.90 -12.14
C GLY A 117 20.61 -13.79 -11.10
N MET A 118 19.68 -13.93 -10.15
CA MET A 118 19.58 -13.01 -9.01
C MET A 118 20.66 -13.34 -7.97
N THR A 119 21.14 -12.32 -7.29
CA THR A 119 22.21 -12.40 -6.29
C THR A 119 21.75 -12.10 -4.86
N HIS A 120 20.56 -11.52 -4.73
CA HIS A 120 19.96 -11.19 -3.45
C HIS A 120 18.48 -11.56 -3.44
N ILE A 121 17.98 -11.94 -2.25
CA ILE A 121 16.56 -12.09 -1.96
C ILE A 121 16.11 -10.97 -1.03
N GLN A 122 14.97 -10.33 -1.34
CA GLN A 122 14.47 -9.15 -0.66
C GLN A 122 12.95 -9.28 -0.41
N GLY A 123 12.45 -8.73 0.70
CA GLY A 123 11.01 -8.68 0.95
C GLY A 123 10.62 -8.61 2.44
N PRO A 124 9.32 -8.77 2.74
CA PRO A 124 8.25 -9.03 1.75
C PRO A 124 7.90 -7.79 0.93
N LEU A 125 7.85 -7.96 -0.39
CA LEU A 125 7.49 -6.94 -1.35
C LEU A 125 6.62 -7.54 -2.46
N GLY A 126 5.66 -6.78 -2.96
CA GLY A 126 4.81 -7.19 -4.07
C GLY A 126 5.45 -6.98 -5.46
N PHE A 127 4.60 -6.97 -6.49
CA PHE A 127 5.04 -6.69 -7.87
C PHE A 127 5.57 -5.27 -8.00
N THR A 128 4.88 -4.31 -7.39
CA THR A 128 5.19 -2.87 -7.42
C THR A 128 4.89 -2.23 -6.07
N ASP A 129 5.26 -0.98 -5.92
CA ASP A 129 5.03 -0.15 -4.72
C ASP A 129 3.54 0.16 -4.44
N PHE A 130 2.62 -0.35 -5.28
CA PHE A 130 1.17 -0.33 -5.05
C PHE A 130 0.65 -1.59 -4.36
N ASP A 131 1.48 -2.60 -4.24
CA ASP A 131 1.20 -3.76 -3.41
C ASP A 131 1.68 -3.50 -1.99
N ALA A 132 1.18 -4.27 -1.02
CA ALA A 132 1.60 -4.14 0.36
C ALA A 132 3.09 -4.46 0.54
N GLU A 133 3.80 -3.59 1.25
CA GLU A 133 5.23 -3.64 1.48
C GLU A 133 5.56 -3.86 2.96
N GLY A 134 6.62 -4.59 3.19
CA GLY A 134 7.23 -4.78 4.50
C GLY A 134 6.46 -5.71 5.43
N MET A 135 7.22 -6.37 6.28
CA MET A 135 6.75 -7.22 7.38
C MET A 135 6.53 -6.37 8.61
N LEU A 136 5.37 -6.50 9.27
CA LEU A 136 5.09 -5.80 10.53
C LEU A 136 6.11 -6.26 11.59
N ILE A 137 6.78 -5.31 12.23
CA ILE A 137 7.76 -5.53 13.31
C ILE A 137 7.39 -4.81 14.61
N GLU A 138 6.50 -3.80 14.56
CA GLU A 138 5.92 -3.11 15.72
C GLU A 138 4.43 -2.83 15.46
N GLY A 139 3.61 -2.78 16.50
CA GLY A 139 2.18 -2.47 16.41
C GLY A 139 1.29 -3.66 16.07
N TYR A 140 1.62 -4.84 16.57
CA TYR A 140 0.85 -6.07 16.36
C TYR A 140 -0.56 -6.04 16.97
N ASP A 141 -0.83 -5.10 17.86
CA ASP A 141 -2.11 -4.79 18.49
C ASP A 141 -2.89 -3.67 17.79
N GLN A 142 -2.43 -3.25 16.61
CA GLN A 142 -3.05 -2.20 15.81
C GLN A 142 -3.75 -2.79 14.58
N LEU A 143 -4.93 -2.24 14.26
CA LEU A 143 -5.69 -2.65 13.08
C LEU A 143 -4.91 -2.31 11.79
N SER A 144 -4.74 -3.29 10.91
CA SER A 144 -4.17 -3.08 9.59
C SER A 144 -5.11 -2.24 8.70
N THR A 145 -4.57 -1.65 7.65
CA THR A 145 -5.36 -0.98 6.61
C THR A 145 -5.49 -1.87 5.36
N MET A 146 -6.29 -1.43 4.40
CA MET A 146 -6.37 -2.12 3.11
C MET A 146 -5.08 -2.05 2.28
N ALA A 147 -4.17 -1.14 2.63
CA ALA A 147 -2.89 -0.95 1.95
C ALA A 147 -1.75 -1.76 2.58
N THR A 148 -2.00 -2.45 3.70
CA THR A 148 -0.97 -3.12 4.48
C THR A 148 -1.36 -4.54 4.86
N THR A 149 -0.38 -5.44 4.96
CA THR A 149 -0.60 -6.79 5.46
C THR A 149 -0.37 -6.88 6.96
N TYR A 150 -1.05 -7.83 7.62
CA TYR A 150 -0.76 -8.24 8.99
C TYR A 150 0.12 -9.50 8.96
N ASN A 151 1.03 -9.62 9.91
CA ASN A 151 1.74 -10.86 10.22
C ASN A 151 1.92 -11.03 11.73
N TYR A 152 2.08 -12.27 12.18
CA TYR A 152 2.35 -12.57 13.58
C TYR A 152 3.78 -12.18 13.99
N PRO A 153 4.04 -11.95 15.31
CA PRO A 153 5.36 -11.53 15.82
C PRO A 153 6.51 -12.51 15.55
N TYR A 154 6.23 -13.79 15.29
CA TYR A 154 7.26 -14.77 15.00
C TYR A 154 7.88 -14.63 13.60
N TYR A 155 7.23 -13.91 12.66
CA TYR A 155 7.73 -13.75 11.29
C TYR A 155 9.11 -13.10 11.22
N PRO A 156 9.36 -11.91 11.81
CA PRO A 156 10.70 -11.30 11.77
C PRO A 156 11.75 -12.16 12.46
N GLN A 157 11.39 -12.86 13.55
CA GLN A 157 12.33 -13.78 14.23
C GLN A 157 12.78 -14.91 13.31
N HIS A 158 11.89 -15.44 12.46
CA HIS A 158 12.24 -16.43 11.46
C HIS A 158 13.18 -15.87 10.39
N MET A 159 12.94 -14.62 9.93
CA MET A 159 13.84 -13.97 8.95
C MET A 159 15.23 -13.76 9.54
N GLU A 160 15.32 -13.19 10.74
CA GLU A 160 16.60 -12.96 11.44
C GLU A 160 17.38 -14.26 11.66
N ARG A 161 16.70 -15.34 12.06
CA ARG A 161 17.33 -16.66 12.21
C ARG A 161 17.87 -17.21 10.89
N MET A 162 17.25 -16.92 9.75
CA MET A 162 17.72 -17.29 8.41
C MET A 162 18.83 -16.39 7.87
N GLY A 163 19.31 -15.40 8.68
CA GLY A 163 20.43 -14.52 8.31
C GLY A 163 20.00 -13.34 7.42
N PHE A 164 18.73 -12.96 7.45
CA PHE A 164 18.30 -11.74 6.81
C PHE A 164 18.67 -10.52 7.65
N GLU A 165 19.01 -9.44 6.97
CA GLU A 165 19.29 -8.13 7.55
C GLU A 165 18.18 -7.12 7.16
N LYS A 166 18.15 -5.99 7.89
CA LYS A 166 17.28 -4.86 7.54
C LYS A 166 17.71 -4.28 6.21
N ASP A 167 16.76 -4.11 5.28
CA ASP A 167 16.96 -3.36 4.05
C ASP A 167 16.32 -1.96 4.14
N ALA A 168 15.02 -1.89 4.41
CA ALA A 168 14.30 -0.64 4.62
C ALA A 168 13.20 -0.80 5.68
N ASP A 169 12.94 0.26 6.42
CA ASP A 169 11.81 0.35 7.33
C ASP A 169 10.82 1.42 6.84
N TRP A 170 9.54 1.16 7.09
CA TRP A 170 8.45 2.13 6.99
C TRP A 170 7.81 2.30 8.35
N VAL A 171 7.38 3.52 8.63
CA VAL A 171 6.62 3.91 9.82
C VAL A 171 5.21 4.33 9.43
N GLU A 172 4.24 4.06 10.28
CA GLU A 172 2.84 4.44 10.07
C GLU A 172 2.38 5.30 11.27
N TYR A 173 1.69 6.40 10.95
CA TYR A 173 1.23 7.37 11.94
C TYR A 173 -0.29 7.39 12.04
N LYS A 174 -0.75 7.45 13.26
CA LYS A 174 -2.11 7.84 13.61
C LYS A 174 -2.11 9.35 13.83
N ILE A 175 -2.83 10.07 12.98
CA ILE A 175 -2.84 11.54 12.94
C ILE A 175 -4.22 12.00 13.38
N TYR A 176 -4.33 12.65 14.54
CA TYR A 176 -5.62 13.12 15.04
C TYR A 176 -6.10 14.34 14.26
N ILE A 177 -7.37 14.32 13.85
CA ILE A 177 -7.99 15.44 13.13
C ILE A 177 -8.15 16.59 14.13
N PRO A 178 -7.54 17.76 13.90
CA PRO A 178 -7.64 18.89 14.82
C PRO A 178 -9.04 19.54 14.78
N ASP A 179 -9.46 20.16 15.88
CA ASP A 179 -10.74 20.89 15.96
C ASP A 179 -10.76 22.13 15.06
N ALA A 180 -9.60 22.70 14.77
CA ALA A 180 -9.42 23.81 13.85
C ALA A 180 -8.13 23.65 13.05
N ILE A 181 -8.08 24.22 11.85
CA ILE A 181 -6.82 24.28 11.08
C ILE A 181 -5.81 25.10 11.87
N PRO A 182 -4.59 24.58 12.13
CA PRO A 182 -3.57 25.35 12.83
C PRO A 182 -3.31 26.70 12.12
N ASP A 183 -3.26 27.81 12.87
CA ASP A 183 -3.10 29.16 12.33
C ASP A 183 -1.90 29.30 11.39
N LYS A 184 -0.81 28.61 11.72
CA LYS A 184 0.39 28.55 10.89
C LYS A 184 0.08 27.97 9.51
N HIS A 185 -0.67 26.86 9.44
CA HIS A 185 -1.06 26.27 8.16
C HIS A 185 -1.94 27.20 7.33
N LYS A 186 -2.89 27.87 7.96
CA LYS A 186 -3.77 28.84 7.29
C LYS A 186 -2.96 29.99 6.67
N ARG A 187 -2.06 30.59 7.46
CA ARG A 187 -1.20 31.69 6.98
C ARG A 187 -0.27 31.24 5.84
N ILE A 188 0.33 30.05 5.97
CA ILE A 188 1.19 29.49 4.92
C ILE A 188 0.35 29.23 3.67
N SER A 189 -0.81 28.61 3.80
CA SER A 189 -1.73 28.34 2.69
C SER A 189 -2.05 29.61 1.91
N ASP A 190 -2.50 30.69 2.59
CA ASP A 190 -2.84 31.97 1.96
C ASP A 190 -1.64 32.61 1.27
N LEU A 191 -0.46 32.56 1.90
CA LEU A 191 0.78 33.11 1.36
C LEU A 191 1.22 32.38 0.07
N ILE A 192 1.25 31.04 0.14
CA ILE A 192 1.72 30.20 -0.98
C ILE A 192 0.75 30.27 -2.15
N GLN A 193 -0.54 30.25 -1.89
CA GLN A 193 -1.55 30.38 -2.92
C GLN A 193 -1.38 31.69 -3.72
N ARG A 194 -1.13 32.81 -3.04
CA ARG A 194 -0.89 34.11 -3.68
C ARG A 194 0.47 34.16 -4.39
N LYS A 195 1.53 33.72 -3.71
CA LYS A 195 2.90 33.81 -4.20
C LYS A 195 3.12 33.04 -5.51
N TYR A 196 2.51 31.87 -5.62
CA TYR A 196 2.67 30.99 -6.79
C TYR A 196 1.44 30.93 -7.67
N ASN A 197 0.41 31.79 -7.41
CA ASN A 197 -0.85 31.83 -8.13
C ASN A 197 -1.51 30.45 -8.25
N LEU A 198 -1.50 29.67 -7.13
CA LEU A 198 -2.04 28.31 -7.09
C LEU A 198 -3.54 28.33 -6.90
N LYS A 199 -4.21 27.33 -7.51
CA LYS A 199 -5.67 27.18 -7.45
C LYS A 199 -6.02 25.80 -6.89
N ILE A 200 -6.95 25.75 -5.93
CA ILE A 200 -7.54 24.51 -5.47
C ILE A 200 -8.67 24.12 -6.41
N LYS A 201 -8.61 22.92 -6.97
CA LYS A 201 -9.63 22.36 -7.85
C LYS A 201 -10.43 21.28 -7.13
N LYS A 202 -11.75 21.40 -7.19
CA LYS A 202 -12.69 20.39 -6.69
C LYS A 202 -13.60 19.91 -7.80
N TYR A 203 -13.94 18.65 -7.75
CA TYR A 203 -14.77 17.99 -8.76
C TYR A 203 -15.96 17.30 -8.11
N SER A 204 -17.07 17.29 -8.82
CA SER A 204 -18.28 16.53 -8.45
C SER A 204 -18.48 15.26 -9.28
N SER A 205 -17.57 14.99 -10.22
CA SER A 205 -17.66 13.84 -11.12
C SER A 205 -16.30 13.16 -11.29
N ALA A 206 -16.23 11.87 -10.94
CA ALA A 206 -15.04 11.04 -11.15
C ALA A 206 -14.65 10.95 -12.64
N LYS A 207 -15.64 10.93 -13.55
CA LYS A 207 -15.38 10.94 -14.99
C LYS A 207 -14.68 12.21 -15.45
N LYS A 208 -15.03 13.37 -14.86
CA LYS A 208 -14.35 14.63 -15.18
C LYS A 208 -12.91 14.63 -14.68
N ILE A 209 -12.66 14.18 -13.42
CA ILE A 209 -11.28 14.05 -12.92
C ILE A 209 -10.47 13.11 -13.80
N ALA A 210 -11.02 11.93 -14.15
CA ALA A 210 -10.34 10.97 -15.00
C ALA A 210 -9.93 11.57 -16.34
N ARG A 211 -10.85 12.33 -16.98
CA ARG A 211 -10.61 12.98 -18.25
C ARG A 211 -9.59 14.10 -18.16
N ASP A 212 -9.74 14.98 -17.16
CA ASP A 212 -8.99 16.25 -17.09
C ASP A 212 -7.61 16.07 -16.43
N TYR A 213 -7.50 15.18 -15.42
CA TYR A 213 -6.29 15.00 -14.61
C TYR A 213 -5.90 13.54 -14.33
N GLY A 214 -6.66 12.55 -14.82
CA GLY A 214 -6.38 11.14 -14.51
C GLY A 214 -4.93 10.75 -14.85
N GLN A 215 -4.48 11.11 -16.05
CA GLN A 215 -3.08 10.88 -16.48
C GLN A 215 -2.10 11.72 -15.64
N ALA A 216 -2.37 13.02 -15.48
CA ALA A 216 -1.47 13.95 -14.79
C ALA A 216 -1.25 13.60 -13.31
N ILE A 217 -2.24 13.00 -12.63
CA ILE A 217 -2.10 12.53 -11.24
C ILE A 217 -1.01 11.45 -11.15
N PHE A 218 -1.03 10.46 -12.03
CA PHE A 218 -0.05 9.37 -12.00
C PHE A 218 1.32 9.78 -12.56
N GLU A 219 1.36 10.73 -13.52
CA GLU A 219 2.63 11.34 -13.96
C GLU A 219 3.28 12.11 -12.83
N LEU A 220 2.52 12.96 -12.12
CA LEU A 220 3.00 13.67 -10.95
C LEU A 220 3.50 12.70 -9.86
N MET A 221 2.80 11.61 -9.66
CA MET A 221 3.21 10.59 -8.69
C MET A 221 4.52 9.92 -9.14
N ASN A 222 4.63 9.51 -10.42
CA ASN A 222 5.86 8.96 -10.97
C ASN A 222 7.06 9.93 -10.78
N GLU A 223 6.83 11.24 -11.00
CA GLU A 223 7.86 12.26 -10.81
C GLU A 223 8.23 12.44 -9.32
N ALA A 224 7.23 12.54 -8.45
CA ALA A 224 7.43 12.79 -7.03
C ALA A 224 8.04 11.60 -6.27
N TYR A 225 7.73 10.37 -6.70
CA TYR A 225 8.13 9.14 -6.00
C TYR A 225 9.36 8.46 -6.62
N SER A 226 9.83 8.92 -7.78
CA SER A 226 11.01 8.35 -8.45
C SER A 226 12.26 8.18 -7.57
N PRO A 227 12.56 9.04 -6.57
CA PRO A 227 13.72 8.86 -5.70
C PRO A 227 13.47 7.93 -4.50
N LEU A 228 12.23 7.43 -4.32
CA LEU A 228 11.90 6.59 -3.17
C LEU A 228 12.43 5.17 -3.37
N TYR A 229 12.81 4.53 -2.25
CA TYR A 229 13.33 3.18 -2.20
C TYR A 229 12.44 2.19 -2.98
N GLY A 230 13.05 1.44 -3.89
CA GLY A 230 12.39 0.37 -4.63
C GLY A 230 11.39 0.84 -5.70
N TYR A 231 11.07 2.14 -5.75
CA TYR A 231 10.06 2.66 -6.66
C TYR A 231 10.38 2.37 -8.13
N SER A 232 9.37 1.94 -8.85
CA SER A 232 9.42 1.78 -10.30
C SER A 232 8.23 2.49 -10.96
N ALA A 233 8.51 3.40 -11.88
CA ALA A 233 7.49 4.22 -12.53
C ALA A 233 6.38 3.35 -13.15
N LEU A 234 5.12 3.75 -12.99
CA LEU A 234 3.97 3.04 -13.54
C LEU A 234 4.00 3.04 -15.07
N SER A 235 3.62 1.92 -15.67
CA SER A 235 3.34 1.85 -17.11
C SER A 235 1.99 2.50 -17.42
N GLN A 236 1.78 2.90 -18.69
CA GLN A 236 0.50 3.47 -19.11
C GLN A 236 -0.68 2.53 -18.81
N ARG A 237 -0.51 1.25 -19.03
CA ARG A 237 -1.54 0.25 -18.75
C ARG A 237 -1.88 0.16 -17.26
N GLN A 238 -0.88 0.30 -16.38
CA GLN A 238 -1.14 0.39 -14.93
C GLN A 238 -1.90 1.66 -14.58
N ILE A 239 -1.52 2.80 -15.13
CA ILE A 239 -2.22 4.08 -14.93
C ILE A 239 -3.69 3.95 -15.32
N ASP A 240 -3.98 3.46 -16.54
CA ASP A 240 -5.34 3.27 -17.02
C ASP A 240 -6.15 2.32 -16.13
N GLN A 241 -5.50 1.26 -15.63
CA GLN A 241 -6.13 0.31 -14.73
C GLN A 241 -6.47 0.95 -13.38
N TYR A 242 -5.56 1.70 -12.79
CA TYR A 242 -5.76 2.34 -11.48
C TYR A 242 -6.78 3.50 -11.55
N VAL A 243 -6.72 4.32 -12.60
CA VAL A 243 -7.74 5.36 -12.86
C VAL A 243 -9.14 4.74 -12.90
N LYS A 244 -9.29 3.65 -13.67
CA LYS A 244 -10.58 2.96 -13.81
C LYS A 244 -11.05 2.28 -12.52
N MET A 245 -10.12 1.77 -11.71
CA MET A 245 -10.42 1.00 -10.50
C MET A 245 -10.74 1.92 -9.31
N TYR A 246 -9.91 2.92 -9.06
CA TYR A 246 -9.97 3.69 -7.83
C TYR A 246 -10.82 4.95 -7.93
N LEU A 247 -10.75 5.74 -9.00
CA LEU A 247 -11.50 7.00 -9.07
C LEU A 247 -13.02 6.87 -8.85
N PRO A 248 -13.71 5.81 -9.34
CA PRO A 248 -15.17 5.71 -9.14
C PRO A 248 -15.61 5.48 -7.69
N ILE A 249 -14.73 4.97 -6.83
CA ILE A 249 -15.04 4.64 -5.44
C ILE A 249 -14.65 5.75 -4.45
N LEU A 250 -13.93 6.77 -4.92
CA LEU A 250 -13.50 7.87 -4.06
C LEU A 250 -14.67 8.82 -3.73
N ASP A 251 -14.72 9.28 -2.48
CA ASP A 251 -15.51 10.44 -2.11
C ASP A 251 -14.76 11.70 -2.58
N LEU A 252 -15.23 12.31 -3.65
CA LEU A 252 -14.53 13.43 -4.29
C LEU A 252 -14.36 14.67 -3.41
N ARG A 253 -15.09 14.76 -2.29
CA ARG A 253 -14.85 15.78 -1.27
C ARG A 253 -13.49 15.59 -0.60
N MET A 254 -13.02 14.35 -0.52
CA MET A 254 -11.74 13.94 0.07
C MET A 254 -10.61 13.87 -0.95
N VAL A 255 -10.80 14.46 -2.13
CA VAL A 255 -9.81 14.63 -3.19
C VAL A 255 -9.55 16.10 -3.40
N THR A 256 -8.28 16.52 -3.35
CA THR A 256 -7.84 17.89 -3.59
C THR A 256 -6.78 17.90 -4.67
N LEU A 257 -7.00 18.67 -5.71
CA LEU A 257 -6.04 18.97 -6.75
C LEU A 257 -5.59 20.42 -6.63
N ILE A 258 -4.30 20.66 -6.76
CA ILE A 258 -3.72 22.02 -6.78
C ILE A 258 -3.07 22.21 -8.14
N THR A 259 -3.45 23.30 -8.81
CA THR A 259 -2.92 23.67 -10.13
C THR A 259 -2.24 25.03 -10.07
N ASP A 260 -1.36 25.30 -11.02
CA ASP A 260 -0.79 26.63 -11.28
C ASP A 260 -1.75 27.53 -12.09
N ALA A 261 -1.26 28.68 -12.54
CA ALA A 261 -2.00 29.65 -13.36
C ALA A 261 -2.42 29.06 -14.71
N GLU A 262 -1.59 28.21 -15.30
CA GLU A 262 -1.76 27.53 -16.59
C GLU A 262 -2.57 26.23 -16.49
N ASP A 263 -3.18 25.96 -15.32
CA ASP A 263 -3.99 24.77 -15.05
C ASP A 263 -3.21 23.44 -15.02
N LYS A 264 -1.88 23.49 -14.89
CA LYS A 264 -1.04 22.29 -14.72
C LYS A 264 -1.12 21.77 -13.27
N LEU A 265 -1.17 20.47 -13.09
CA LEU A 265 -1.23 19.85 -11.78
C LEU A 265 0.10 20.01 -11.04
N ILE A 266 0.05 20.59 -9.85
CA ILE A 266 1.18 20.84 -8.95
C ILE A 266 1.18 19.91 -7.75
N ALA A 267 -0.01 19.62 -7.21
CA ALA A 267 -0.13 18.70 -6.09
C ALA A 267 -1.48 17.99 -6.09
N VAL A 268 -1.51 16.85 -5.46
CA VAL A 268 -2.72 16.06 -5.24
C VAL A 268 -2.72 15.47 -3.84
N GLY A 269 -3.88 15.49 -3.19
CA GLY A 269 -4.15 14.78 -1.95
C GLY A 269 -5.41 13.93 -2.12
N ILE A 270 -5.29 12.64 -1.87
CA ILE A 270 -6.40 11.68 -1.95
C ILE A 270 -6.48 10.91 -0.64
N SER A 271 -7.66 10.90 -0.05
CA SER A 271 -7.97 10.11 1.13
C SER A 271 -9.35 9.47 0.98
N MET A 272 -9.63 8.47 1.81
CA MET A 272 -10.93 7.81 1.82
C MET A 272 -11.30 7.34 3.22
N PRO A 273 -12.60 7.10 3.52
CA PRO A 273 -12.97 6.42 4.75
C PRO A 273 -12.30 5.06 4.82
N SER A 274 -11.75 4.68 5.97
CA SER A 274 -11.12 3.36 6.11
C SER A 274 -12.10 2.24 5.85
N LEU A 275 -11.68 1.27 5.05
CA LEU A 275 -12.43 0.07 4.74
C LEU A 275 -12.10 -1.11 5.66
N SER A 276 -11.16 -0.96 6.59
CA SER A 276 -10.62 -2.06 7.40
C SER A 276 -11.71 -2.87 8.12
N GLU A 277 -12.59 -2.22 8.88
CA GLU A 277 -13.69 -2.92 9.56
C GLU A 277 -14.71 -3.53 8.58
N ALA A 278 -14.95 -2.87 7.44
CA ALA A 278 -15.86 -3.38 6.43
C ALA A 278 -15.32 -4.64 5.76
N LEU A 279 -14.02 -4.66 5.47
CA LEU A 279 -13.31 -5.82 4.93
C LEU A 279 -13.29 -6.98 5.94
N GLN A 280 -13.07 -6.72 7.23
CA GLN A 280 -13.19 -7.74 8.27
C GLN A 280 -14.60 -8.35 8.31
N LYS A 281 -15.65 -7.50 8.36
CA LYS A 281 -17.05 -7.95 8.40
C LYS A 281 -17.48 -8.72 7.15
N SER A 282 -16.92 -8.38 6.00
CA SER A 282 -17.18 -9.07 4.73
C SER A 282 -16.27 -10.29 4.51
N HIS A 283 -15.31 -10.53 5.40
CA HIS A 283 -14.25 -11.53 5.22
C HIS A 283 -13.57 -11.44 3.86
N GLY A 284 -13.34 -10.19 3.37
CA GLY A 284 -12.74 -9.91 2.07
C GLY A 284 -13.58 -10.31 0.87
N ARG A 285 -14.91 -10.54 1.00
CA ARG A 285 -15.77 -10.96 -0.10
C ARG A 285 -16.89 -9.95 -0.33
N LEU A 286 -17.15 -9.63 -1.59
CA LEU A 286 -18.27 -8.74 -1.97
C LEU A 286 -19.61 -9.47 -1.91
N LEU A 287 -19.67 -10.71 -2.36
CA LEU A 287 -20.91 -11.50 -2.40
C LEU A 287 -20.98 -12.52 -1.26
N PRO A 288 -22.18 -12.82 -0.73
CA PRO A 288 -23.46 -12.25 -1.14
C PRO A 288 -23.78 -10.88 -0.54
N PHE A 289 -23.25 -10.49 0.64
CA PHE A 289 -23.64 -9.26 1.36
C PHE A 289 -22.46 -8.37 1.74
N GLY A 290 -21.23 -8.72 1.39
CA GLY A 290 -20.02 -7.96 1.75
C GLY A 290 -20.01 -6.55 1.13
N TRP A 291 -20.54 -6.38 -0.09
CA TRP A 291 -20.70 -5.09 -0.76
C TRP A 291 -21.46 -4.07 0.11
N TYR A 292 -22.45 -4.52 0.91
CA TYR A 292 -23.20 -3.64 1.81
C TYR A 292 -22.30 -3.02 2.89
N HIS A 293 -21.38 -3.79 3.47
CA HIS A 293 -20.45 -3.28 4.48
C HIS A 293 -19.51 -2.23 3.89
N LEU A 294 -19.02 -2.44 2.65
CA LEU A 294 -18.17 -1.48 1.97
C LEU A 294 -18.92 -0.20 1.60
N LEU A 295 -20.11 -0.31 1.01
CA LEU A 295 -20.94 0.87 0.70
C LEU A 295 -21.32 1.66 1.96
N LYS A 296 -21.57 0.97 3.06
CA LYS A 296 -21.84 1.60 4.34
C LYS A 296 -20.64 2.39 4.85
N ALA A 297 -19.42 1.84 4.75
CA ALA A 297 -18.19 2.53 5.15
C ALA A 297 -17.93 3.76 4.26
N LEU A 298 -18.14 3.65 2.95
CA LEU A 298 -17.84 4.72 1.99
C LEU A 298 -18.88 5.87 2.03
N PHE A 299 -20.17 5.57 2.11
CA PHE A 299 -21.21 6.55 1.77
C PHE A 299 -22.28 6.79 2.83
N MET A 300 -22.43 5.95 3.87
CA MET A 300 -23.49 6.12 4.86
C MET A 300 -23.07 7.03 6.04
N LYS A 301 -24.06 7.67 6.71
CA LYS A 301 -23.86 8.64 7.80
C LYS A 301 -23.09 8.13 9.03
N ARG A 302 -23.04 6.83 9.27
CA ARG A 302 -22.21 6.19 10.34
C ARG A 302 -20.95 5.60 9.71
N ARG A 303 -20.01 6.45 9.37
CA ARG A 303 -18.72 6.09 8.77
C ARG A 303 -17.75 5.55 9.82
N ALA A 304 -16.68 4.94 9.34
CA ALA A 304 -15.52 4.68 10.17
C ALA A 304 -15.04 6.00 10.82
N LYS A 305 -14.57 5.93 12.06
CA LYS A 305 -13.96 7.09 12.72
C LYS A 305 -12.57 7.42 12.12
N MET A 306 -12.04 6.49 11.37
CA MET A 306 -10.72 6.53 10.73
C MET A 306 -10.88 6.77 9.22
N LEU A 307 -9.99 7.57 8.67
CA LEU A 307 -9.76 7.67 7.24
C LEU A 307 -8.34 7.19 6.90
N ASP A 308 -8.15 6.71 5.70
CA ASP A 308 -6.85 6.32 5.17
C ASP A 308 -6.34 7.42 4.23
N LEU A 309 -5.09 7.91 4.45
CA LEU A 309 -4.39 8.79 3.53
C LEU A 309 -3.80 7.93 2.41
N LEU A 310 -4.39 7.98 1.22
CA LEU A 310 -3.99 7.07 0.13
C LEU A 310 -2.84 7.61 -0.71
N LEU A 311 -2.85 8.91 -1.00
CA LEU A 311 -1.88 9.52 -1.88
C LEU A 311 -1.70 11.00 -1.54
N VAL A 312 -0.46 11.41 -1.36
CA VAL A 312 -0.05 12.81 -1.33
C VAL A 312 1.16 12.95 -2.24
N ALA A 313 1.01 13.69 -3.34
CA ALA A 313 2.12 14.01 -4.23
C ALA A 313 2.20 15.51 -4.46
N VAL A 314 3.42 16.03 -4.44
CA VAL A 314 3.75 17.43 -4.74
C VAL A 314 4.90 17.41 -5.73
N LYS A 315 4.76 18.20 -6.81
CA LYS A 315 5.77 18.31 -7.84
C LYS A 315 7.14 18.69 -7.24
N PRO A 316 8.25 18.03 -7.63
CA PRO A 316 9.55 18.21 -6.98
C PRO A 316 9.96 19.66 -6.80
N GLU A 317 9.74 20.50 -7.80
CA GLU A 317 10.06 21.94 -7.76
C GLU A 317 9.22 22.75 -6.76
N TYR A 318 8.08 22.20 -6.29
CA TYR A 318 7.19 22.81 -5.27
C TYR A 318 7.31 22.16 -3.90
N GLN A 319 8.10 21.10 -3.76
CA GLN A 319 8.38 20.50 -2.47
C GLN A 319 9.12 21.50 -1.56
N ASN A 320 8.92 21.38 -0.23
CA ASN A 320 9.47 22.29 0.77
C ASN A 320 9.05 23.79 0.65
N LYS A 321 8.09 24.09 -0.24
CA LYS A 321 7.54 25.45 -0.41
C LYS A 321 6.20 25.66 0.32
N GLY A 322 5.79 24.70 1.15
CA GLY A 322 4.57 24.81 1.95
C GLY A 322 3.28 24.45 1.20
N VAL A 323 3.33 23.86 0.02
CA VAL A 323 2.15 23.47 -0.79
C VAL A 323 1.28 22.46 -0.04
N ASN A 324 1.86 21.61 0.81
CA ASN A 324 1.09 20.70 1.67
C ASN A 324 0.08 21.44 2.56
N ALA A 325 0.37 22.70 2.98
CA ALA A 325 -0.57 23.49 3.77
C ALA A 325 -1.87 23.78 3.02
N LEU A 326 -1.83 23.92 1.68
CA LEU A 326 -3.04 24.08 0.88
C LEU A 326 -3.88 22.80 0.89
N LEU A 327 -3.25 21.63 0.76
CA LEU A 327 -3.94 20.34 0.84
C LEU A 327 -4.66 20.19 2.18
N PHE A 328 -3.95 20.43 3.28
CA PHE A 328 -4.53 20.33 4.63
C PHE A 328 -5.61 21.37 4.89
N SER A 329 -5.43 22.61 4.42
CA SER A 329 -6.44 23.67 4.57
C SER A 329 -7.76 23.35 3.88
N ASP A 330 -7.73 22.60 2.79
CA ASP A 330 -8.93 22.15 2.08
C ASP A 330 -9.52 20.85 2.67
N LEU A 331 -8.68 19.89 3.04
CA LEU A 331 -9.13 18.55 3.46
C LEU A 331 -9.58 18.47 4.92
N ILE A 332 -8.90 19.16 5.84
CA ILE A 332 -9.24 19.11 7.28
C ILE A 332 -10.71 19.50 7.55
N PRO A 333 -11.27 20.62 7.01
CA PRO A 333 -12.66 20.94 7.21
C PRO A 333 -13.63 19.88 6.67
N VAL A 334 -13.23 19.17 5.61
CA VAL A 334 -14.02 18.05 5.08
C VAL A 334 -14.00 16.89 6.06
N TYR A 335 -12.86 16.55 6.62
CA TYR A 335 -12.72 15.47 7.61
C TYR A 335 -13.55 15.75 8.87
N GLN A 336 -13.47 16.96 9.39
CA GLN A 336 -14.27 17.43 10.54
C GLN A 336 -15.78 17.32 10.26
N LYS A 337 -16.24 17.86 9.12
CA LYS A 337 -17.67 17.80 8.72
C LYS A 337 -18.16 16.36 8.53
N LEU A 338 -17.27 15.45 8.12
CA LEU A 338 -17.58 14.03 7.95
C LEU A 338 -17.48 13.23 9.25
N GLY A 339 -16.97 13.84 10.34
CA GLY A 339 -16.91 13.24 11.67
C GLY A 339 -15.75 12.25 11.85
N PHE A 340 -14.68 12.37 11.07
CA PHE A 340 -13.47 11.59 11.29
C PHE A 340 -12.73 12.06 12.54
N VAL A 341 -12.15 11.13 13.28
CA VAL A 341 -11.41 11.37 14.52
C VAL A 341 -9.91 11.37 14.27
N PHE A 342 -9.44 10.48 13.41
CA PHE A 342 -8.04 10.39 13.04
C PHE A 342 -7.86 9.86 11.62
N ALA A 343 -6.71 10.17 11.04
CA ALA A 343 -6.23 9.63 9.79
C ALA A 343 -5.13 8.60 10.06
N GLU A 344 -5.11 7.56 9.27
CA GLU A 344 -4.00 6.61 9.18
C GLU A 344 -3.11 7.01 8.01
N SER A 345 -1.80 7.20 8.25
CA SER A 345 -0.87 7.37 7.15
C SER A 345 -0.71 6.05 6.38
N ASN A 346 -0.34 6.13 5.11
CA ASN A 346 0.26 4.99 4.45
C ASN A 346 1.67 4.76 5.01
N PRO A 347 2.28 3.57 4.79
CA PRO A 347 3.67 3.34 5.16
C PRO A 347 4.60 4.41 4.57
N GLU A 348 5.31 5.10 5.43
CA GLU A 348 6.26 6.16 5.08
C GLU A 348 7.67 5.66 5.34
N LEU A 349 8.58 5.77 4.37
CA LEU A 349 9.97 5.39 4.57
C LEU A 349 10.57 6.09 5.80
N GLU A 350 11.20 5.34 6.69
CA GLU A 350 11.83 5.85 7.92
C GLU A 350 12.78 7.03 7.64
N LEU A 351 13.49 6.98 6.53
CA LEU A 351 14.45 8.01 6.13
C LEU A 351 13.81 9.21 5.40
N ASN A 352 12.50 9.18 5.15
CA ASN A 352 11.80 10.29 4.50
C ASN A 352 11.35 11.36 5.50
N GLY A 353 12.30 12.00 6.17
CA GLY A 353 12.02 13.05 7.16
C GLY A 353 11.21 14.22 6.62
N LYS A 354 11.21 14.46 5.30
CA LYS A 354 10.39 15.52 4.68
C LYS A 354 8.89 15.25 4.77
N VAL A 355 8.49 13.99 4.63
CA VAL A 355 7.08 13.60 4.77
C VAL A 355 6.70 13.62 6.25
N GLN A 356 7.55 13.10 7.13
CA GLN A 356 7.31 13.04 8.57
C GLN A 356 7.22 14.44 9.20
N ALA A 357 8.04 15.40 8.77
CA ALA A 357 8.01 16.78 9.28
C ALA A 357 6.65 17.49 9.06
N GLN A 358 5.83 17.06 8.12
CA GLN A 358 4.49 17.63 7.92
C GLN A 358 3.54 17.31 9.09
N TRP A 359 3.82 16.26 9.87
CA TRP A 359 3.02 15.82 11.00
C TRP A 359 3.34 16.56 12.31
N GLU A 360 4.45 17.30 12.41
CA GLU A 360 4.86 18.04 13.61
C GLU A 360 3.83 19.03 14.15
N TYR A 361 2.90 19.47 13.27
CA TYR A 361 1.85 20.43 13.64
C TYR A 361 0.54 19.76 14.07
N PHE A 362 0.51 18.45 14.08
CA PHE A 362 -0.66 17.67 14.45
C PHE A 362 -0.34 16.82 15.68
N LYS A 363 -1.38 16.46 16.44
CA LYS A 363 -1.24 15.41 17.44
C LYS A 363 -1.09 14.08 16.68
N THR A 364 0.06 13.44 16.80
CA THR A 364 0.39 12.20 16.09
C THR A 364 0.95 11.16 17.03
N GLU A 365 0.82 9.91 16.60
CA GLU A 365 1.35 8.74 17.29
C GLU A 365 1.90 7.79 16.24
N GLN A 366 3.23 7.54 16.27
CA GLN A 366 3.78 6.45 15.47
C GLN A 366 3.37 5.15 16.14
N HIS A 367 2.60 4.33 15.46
CA HIS A 367 1.98 3.17 16.08
C HIS A 367 2.26 1.84 15.38
N LYS A 368 2.81 1.87 14.17
CA LYS A 368 3.26 0.66 13.46
C LYS A 368 4.60 0.90 12.78
N ARG A 369 5.37 -0.17 12.62
CA ARG A 369 6.60 -0.21 11.83
C ARG A 369 6.66 -1.49 11.01
N ARG A 370 7.13 -1.37 9.78
CA ARG A 370 7.34 -2.49 8.85
C ARG A 370 8.75 -2.51 8.36
N ARG A 371 9.23 -3.70 8.02
CA ARG A 371 10.58 -3.92 7.51
C ARG A 371 10.59 -4.76 6.26
N ALA A 372 11.32 -4.32 5.24
CA ALA A 372 11.86 -5.19 4.22
C ALA A 372 13.19 -5.77 4.70
N PHE A 373 13.35 -7.05 4.48
CA PHE A 373 14.55 -7.81 4.78
C PHE A 373 15.30 -8.14 3.51
N ILE A 374 16.63 -8.24 3.58
CA ILE A 374 17.50 -8.59 2.46
C ILE A 374 18.53 -9.62 2.89
N LYS A 375 18.95 -10.46 1.94
CA LYS A 375 20.02 -11.44 2.13
C LYS A 375 20.69 -11.76 0.80
N ALA A 376 22.00 -11.93 0.77
CA ALA A 376 22.73 -12.47 -0.39
C ALA A 376 22.39 -13.97 -0.59
N ILE A 377 22.31 -14.43 -1.83
CA ILE A 377 21.96 -15.81 -2.19
C ILE A 377 22.92 -16.39 -3.21
#